data_9fb1aa0f1beec3cf423c4c8e4eff5015
#
_entry.id   9fb1aa0f1beec3cf423c4c8e4eff5015
#
_cell.length_a   1.000
_cell.length_b   1.000
_cell.length_c   1.000
_cell.angle_alpha   90.00
_cell.angle_beta   90.00
_cell.angle_gamma   90.00
#
_symmetry.space_group_name_H-M   'P 1'
#
loop_
_entity.id
_entity.type
_entity.pdbx_description
1 polymer ?
#
loop_
_entity_poly.entity_id
_entity_poly.type
_entity_poly.pdbx_seq_one_letter_code
_entity_poly.pdbx_strand_id
1 'polypeptide(L)'
;MRHLRGFDSRTGDFPPRISDQCRLAFSAGDAALSTRGASLQDVVRVVYLVKDASKLSSCGSFASNALGDNRPATTVLVVKKFDRPEVEIELELIARIPEDALAS
;
A
#
# COMPACT_ATOMS: atom_id res chain seq x y z
N MET A 1 9.77 -0.60 1.25
CA MET A 1 8.95 0.59 1.49
C MET A 1 7.92 0.29 2.56
N ARG A 2 7.98 0.98 3.67
CA ARG A 2 7.18 0.68 4.86
C ARG A 2 6.29 1.85 5.24
N HIS A 3 5.32 1.60 6.12
CA HIS A 3 4.46 2.63 6.73
C HIS A 3 3.63 3.42 5.72
N LEU A 4 3.23 2.77 4.62
CA LEU A 4 2.35 3.40 3.65
C LEU A 4 0.93 3.38 4.19
N ARG A 5 0.37 4.57 4.39
CA ARG A 5 -0.97 4.76 4.94
C ARG A 5 -1.80 5.61 4.00
N GLY A 6 -3.11 5.40 4.07
CA GLY A 6 -4.04 6.08 3.19
C GLY A 6 -4.63 7.32 3.79
N PHE A 7 -3.92 8.43 3.70
CA PHE A 7 -4.45 9.73 4.11
C PHE A 7 -4.52 10.67 2.90
N ASP A 8 -5.39 11.66 3.00
CA ASP A 8 -5.46 12.74 2.01
C ASP A 8 -4.22 13.63 2.17
N SER A 9 -3.37 13.68 1.15
CA SER A 9 -2.11 14.42 1.21
C SER A 9 -2.31 15.94 1.36
N ARG A 10 -3.49 16.45 1.00
CA ARG A 10 -3.78 17.88 1.12
C ARG A 10 -4.16 18.28 2.54
N THR A 11 -4.81 17.40 3.28
CA THR A 11 -5.35 17.71 4.61
C THR A 11 -4.69 16.91 5.74
N GLY A 12 -4.06 15.77 5.42
CA GLY A 12 -3.52 14.84 6.42
C GLY A 12 -4.58 13.96 7.07
N ASP A 13 -5.84 14.07 6.65
CA ASP A 13 -6.94 13.30 7.24
C ASP A 13 -7.04 11.92 6.63
N PHE A 14 -7.46 10.96 7.45
CA PHE A 14 -7.74 9.60 6.99
C PHE A 14 -9.22 9.45 6.68
N PRO A 15 -9.59 8.97 5.48
CA PRO A 15 -10.97 8.62 5.21
C PRO A 15 -11.39 7.46 6.13
N PRO A 16 -12.66 7.39 6.55
CA PRO A 16 -13.08 6.37 7.52
C PRO A 16 -13.13 4.95 6.97
N ARG A 17 -13.29 4.79 5.65
CA ARG A 17 -13.39 3.46 5.04
C ARG A 17 -12.03 2.87 4.76
N ILE A 18 -11.87 1.59 5.13
CA ILE A 18 -10.63 0.87 4.84
C ILE A 18 -10.34 0.80 3.34
N SER A 19 -11.37 0.68 2.50
CA SER A 19 -11.20 0.65 1.05
C SER A 19 -10.59 1.94 0.52
N ASP A 20 -11.01 3.09 1.03
CA ASP A 20 -10.45 4.38 0.65
C ASP A 20 -9.02 4.53 1.14
N GLN A 21 -8.74 4.07 2.37
CA GLN A 21 -7.38 4.07 2.90
C GLN A 21 -6.47 3.17 2.06
N CYS A 22 -6.97 2.01 1.65
CA CYS A 22 -6.23 1.07 0.80
C CYS A 22 -5.86 1.73 -0.54
N ARG A 23 -6.82 2.34 -1.20
CA ARG A 23 -6.61 3.04 -2.47
C ARG A 23 -5.55 4.13 -2.34
N LEU A 24 -5.66 4.96 -1.32
CA LEU A 24 -4.71 6.06 -1.09
C LEU A 24 -3.32 5.54 -0.71
N ALA A 25 -3.24 4.45 0.04
CA ALA A 25 -1.95 3.84 0.42
C ALA A 25 -1.22 3.29 -0.81
N PHE A 26 -1.93 2.62 -1.73
CA PHE A 26 -1.32 2.16 -2.99
C PHE A 26 -0.87 3.34 -3.86
N SER A 27 -1.68 4.39 -3.92
CA SER A 27 -1.32 5.60 -4.67
C SER A 27 -0.06 6.27 -4.10
N ALA A 28 0.05 6.35 -2.78
CA ALA A 28 1.24 6.88 -2.12
C ALA A 28 2.47 6.00 -2.41
N GLY A 29 2.28 4.69 -2.41
CA GLY A 29 3.36 3.75 -2.74
C GLY A 29 3.84 3.91 -4.18
N ASP A 30 2.92 4.06 -5.11
CA ASP A 30 3.27 4.25 -6.52
C ASP A 30 4.04 5.56 -6.71
N ALA A 31 3.59 6.64 -6.09
CA ALA A 31 4.28 7.92 -6.15
C ALA A 31 5.71 7.82 -5.58
N ALA A 32 5.86 7.14 -4.45
CA ALA A 32 7.17 6.96 -3.83
C ALA A 32 8.09 6.08 -4.69
N LEU A 33 7.57 5.02 -5.29
CA LEU A 33 8.35 4.16 -6.19
C LEU A 33 8.79 4.91 -7.43
N SER A 34 7.95 5.80 -7.97
CA SER A 34 8.28 6.55 -9.18
C SER A 34 9.50 7.46 -8.98
N THR A 35 9.73 7.95 -7.77
CA THR A 35 10.93 8.74 -7.47
C THR A 35 12.22 7.94 -7.58
N ARG A 36 12.10 6.60 -7.59
CA ARG A 36 13.23 5.67 -7.71
C ARG A 36 13.26 4.94 -9.05
N GLY A 37 12.50 5.43 -10.02
CA GLY A 37 12.42 4.82 -11.33
C GLY A 37 11.67 3.51 -11.38
N ALA A 38 10.84 3.22 -10.37
CA ALA A 38 10.05 2.00 -10.28
C ALA A 38 8.55 2.31 -10.27
N SER A 39 7.74 1.28 -10.30
CA SER A 39 6.29 1.39 -10.24
C SER A 39 5.70 0.21 -9.46
N LEU A 40 4.39 0.21 -9.31
CA LEU A 40 3.69 -0.92 -8.70
C LEU A 40 3.89 -2.23 -9.49
N GLN A 41 4.27 -2.15 -10.75
CA GLN A 41 4.58 -3.35 -11.56
C GLN A 41 5.89 -4.03 -11.12
N ASP A 42 6.73 -3.32 -10.38
CA ASP A 42 8.00 -3.86 -9.86
C ASP A 42 7.84 -4.48 -8.47
N VAL A 43 6.65 -4.40 -7.87
CA VAL A 43 6.38 -4.94 -6.54
C VAL A 43 6.36 -6.46 -6.59
N VAL A 44 7.14 -7.09 -5.72
CA VAL A 44 7.22 -8.56 -5.62
C VAL A 44 6.48 -9.09 -4.40
N ARG A 45 6.20 -8.27 -3.41
CA ARG A 45 5.40 -8.64 -2.23
C ARG A 45 4.67 -7.42 -1.69
N VAL A 46 3.42 -7.64 -1.32
CA VAL A 46 2.61 -6.67 -0.56
C VAL A 46 2.35 -7.25 0.82
N VAL A 47 2.68 -6.49 1.85
CA VAL A 47 2.33 -6.83 3.23
C VAL A 47 1.20 -5.90 3.67
N TYR A 48 0.08 -6.51 4.06
CA TYR A 48 -1.07 -5.79 4.59
C TYR A 48 -1.06 -5.91 6.11
N LEU A 49 -0.97 -4.79 6.81
CA LEU A 49 -1.14 -4.74 8.26
C LEU A 49 -2.53 -4.18 8.54
N VAL A 50 -3.36 -4.94 9.23
CA VAL A 50 -4.76 -4.59 9.47
C VAL A 50 -5.13 -4.88 10.92
N LYS A 51 -6.08 -4.12 11.45
CA LYS A 51 -6.64 -4.40 12.78
C LYS A 51 -7.68 -5.53 12.71
N ASP A 52 -8.40 -5.61 11.59
CA ASP A 52 -9.47 -6.59 11.39
C ASP A 52 -9.34 -7.21 10.00
N ALA A 53 -8.87 -8.45 9.96
CA ALA A 53 -8.64 -9.15 8.69
C ALA A 53 -9.94 -9.36 7.89
N SER A 54 -11.09 -9.41 8.56
CA SER A 54 -12.39 -9.59 7.88
C SER A 54 -12.74 -8.42 6.97
N LYS A 55 -12.16 -7.24 7.23
CA LYS A 55 -12.41 -6.04 6.41
C LYS A 55 -11.49 -5.94 5.20
N LEU A 56 -10.47 -6.78 5.13
CA LEU A 56 -9.46 -6.69 4.06
C LEU A 56 -10.06 -6.97 2.69
N SER A 57 -11.11 -7.78 2.61
CA SER A 57 -11.77 -8.10 1.33
C SER A 57 -12.28 -6.87 0.60
N SER A 58 -12.62 -5.80 1.31
CA SER A 58 -13.08 -4.56 0.68
C SER A 58 -11.97 -3.81 -0.05
N CYS A 59 -10.71 -4.18 0.18
CA CYS A 59 -9.55 -3.62 -0.53
C CYS A 59 -9.29 -4.30 -1.87
N GLY A 60 -9.88 -5.48 -2.11
CA GLY A 60 -9.51 -6.36 -3.23
C GLY A 60 -9.56 -5.70 -4.59
N SER A 61 -10.64 -4.99 -4.91
CA SER A 61 -10.76 -4.34 -6.21
C SER A 61 -9.76 -3.19 -6.39
N PHE A 62 -9.50 -2.43 -5.33
CA PHE A 62 -8.52 -1.33 -5.37
C PHE A 62 -7.11 -1.87 -5.52
N ALA A 63 -6.79 -2.96 -4.82
CA ALA A 63 -5.49 -3.62 -4.95
C ALA A 63 -5.29 -4.18 -6.37
N SER A 64 -6.30 -4.86 -6.92
CA SER A 64 -6.24 -5.38 -8.27
C SER A 64 -6.06 -4.29 -9.31
N ASN A 65 -6.78 -3.18 -9.17
CA ASN A 65 -6.65 -2.04 -10.08
C ASN A 65 -5.25 -1.43 -10.00
N ALA A 66 -4.74 -1.25 -8.79
CA ALA A 66 -3.43 -0.64 -8.58
C ALA A 66 -2.30 -1.52 -9.13
N LEU A 67 -2.39 -2.83 -8.93
CA LEU A 67 -1.36 -3.78 -9.34
C LEU A 67 -1.46 -4.20 -10.81
N GLY A 68 -2.60 -3.95 -11.46
CA GLY A 68 -2.81 -4.33 -12.85
C GLY A 68 -2.66 -5.83 -13.04
N ASP A 69 -1.79 -6.25 -13.96
CA ASP A 69 -1.50 -7.66 -14.22
C ASP A 69 -0.49 -8.26 -13.25
N ASN A 70 0.14 -7.43 -12.42
CA ASN A 70 1.11 -7.91 -11.45
C ASN A 70 0.39 -8.67 -10.33
N ARG A 71 0.92 -9.84 -9.96
CA ARG A 71 0.39 -10.67 -8.87
C ARG A 71 1.50 -10.96 -7.88
N PRO A 72 1.90 -9.96 -7.07
CA PRO A 72 2.96 -10.15 -6.07
C PRO A 72 2.53 -11.11 -4.99
N ALA A 73 3.51 -11.67 -4.30
CA ALA A 73 3.23 -12.43 -3.09
C ALA A 73 2.52 -11.55 -2.06
N THR A 74 1.66 -12.13 -1.26
CA THR A 74 0.84 -11.39 -0.30
C THR A 74 1.06 -11.95 1.10
N THR A 75 1.27 -11.05 2.06
CA THR A 75 1.32 -11.38 3.49
C THR A 75 0.31 -10.51 4.21
N VAL A 76 -0.47 -11.10 5.09
CA VAL A 76 -1.42 -10.38 5.94
C VAL A 76 -0.99 -10.53 7.39
N LEU A 77 -0.76 -9.41 8.06
CA LEU A 77 -0.46 -9.37 9.50
C LEU A 77 -1.57 -8.65 10.22
N VAL A 78 -2.14 -9.30 11.23
CA VAL A 78 -3.16 -8.70 12.07
C VAL A 78 -2.47 -8.07 13.27
N VAL A 79 -2.65 -6.76 13.43
CA VAL A 79 -2.09 -6.01 14.53
C VAL A 79 -3.18 -5.61 15.51
N LYS A 80 -2.83 -5.47 16.77
CA LYS A 80 -3.80 -5.13 17.79
C LYS A 80 -4.32 -3.69 17.63
N LYS A 81 -3.42 -2.78 17.32
CA LYS A 81 -3.73 -1.37 17.07
C LYS A 81 -2.57 -0.70 16.35
N PHE A 82 -2.87 0.45 15.74
CA PHE A 82 -1.85 1.36 15.23
C PHE A 82 -1.64 2.49 16.24
N ASP A 83 -0.62 3.31 16.02
CA ASP A 83 -0.34 4.49 16.83
C ASP A 83 -1.43 5.58 16.71
N ARG A 84 -2.23 5.52 15.63
CA ARG A 84 -3.37 6.42 15.40
C ARG A 84 -4.65 5.61 15.23
N PRO A 85 -5.73 5.97 15.96
CA PRO A 85 -6.97 5.17 15.90
C PRO A 85 -7.67 5.22 14.54
N GLU A 86 -7.42 6.25 13.72
CA GLU A 86 -8.03 6.39 12.40
C GLU A 86 -7.47 5.39 11.39
N VAL A 87 -6.28 4.86 11.64
CA VAL A 87 -5.61 3.95 10.71
C VAL A 87 -6.25 2.57 10.78
N GLU A 88 -6.82 2.11 9.66
CA GLU A 88 -7.41 0.78 9.52
C GLU A 88 -6.47 -0.18 8.80
N ILE A 89 -5.56 0.35 7.99
CA ILE A 89 -4.65 -0.44 7.18
C ILE A 89 -3.34 0.30 6.97
N GLU A 90 -2.26 -0.45 6.94
CA GLU A 90 -0.94 0.02 6.56
C GLU A 90 -0.35 -0.97 5.57
N LEU A 91 0.38 -0.49 4.59
CA LEU A 91 1.03 -1.33 3.59
C LEU A 91 2.54 -1.29 3.73
N GLU A 92 3.17 -2.41 3.44
CA GLU A 92 4.58 -2.46 3.09
C GLU A 92 4.67 -3.01 1.67
N LEU A 93 5.46 -2.36 0.83
CA LEU A 93 5.71 -2.81 -0.53
C LEU A 93 7.18 -3.19 -0.65
N ILE A 94 7.42 -4.41 -1.12
CA ILE A 94 8.76 -4.88 -1.44
C ILE A 94 8.84 -4.93 -2.95
N ALA A 95 9.73 -4.12 -3.51
CA ALA A 95 9.82 -3.94 -4.95
C ALA A 95 11.25 -4.18 -5.43
N ARG A 96 11.34 -4.64 -6.67
CA ARG A 96 12.62 -4.71 -7.37
C ARG A 96 12.84 -3.36 -8.02
N ILE A 97 13.95 -2.70 -7.67
CA ILE A 97 14.32 -1.44 -8.31
C ILE A 97 15.00 -1.76 -9.65
N PRO A 98 14.54 -1.18 -10.76
CA PRO A 98 15.16 -1.42 -12.06
C PRO A 98 16.66 -1.09 -12.04
N GLU A 99 17.45 -1.91 -12.71
CA GLU A 99 18.91 -1.75 -12.77
C GLU A 99 19.32 -0.40 -13.33
N ASP A 100 18.62 0.07 -14.35
CA ASP A 100 18.87 1.38 -14.97
C ASP A 100 18.66 2.52 -13.96
N ALA A 101 17.69 2.39 -13.08
CA ALA A 101 17.44 3.39 -12.04
C ALA A 101 18.56 3.41 -10.99
N LEU A 102 19.20 2.27 -10.73
CA LEU A 102 20.31 2.17 -9.78
C LEU A 102 21.60 2.73 -10.37
N ALA A 103 21.74 2.72 -11.69
CA ALA A 103 22.93 3.18 -12.38
C ALA A 103 22.98 4.71 -12.55
N SER A 104 21.85 5.39 -12.35
CA SER A 104 21.76 6.85 -12.55
C SER A 104 22.02 7.66 -11.24
#